data_70a8f1fd79d58d54125c6188e6c28c8c
#
_entry.id   70a8f1fd79d58d54125c6188e6c28c8c
#
_cell.length_a   1.000
_cell.length_b   1.000
_cell.length_c   1.000
_cell.angle_alpha   90.00
_cell.angle_beta   90.00
_cell.angle_gamma   90.00
#
_symmetry.space_group_name_H-M   'P 1'
#
loop_
_entity.id
_entity.type
_entity.pdbx_description
1 polymer ?
#
loop_
_entity_poly.entity_id
_entity_poly.type
_entity_poly.pdbx_seq_one_letter_code
_entity_poly.pdbx_strand_id
1 'polypeptide(L)'
;MTQAAQLPDNKPQNAPQNAPQTDDEIIDSIGAYGYGWHDSDAAGAAAERGLSEAVVRDISAKKNEPEWMLERRLKALSTFDRKPMPTWGADLGGIDFDNIKYFVRSTEKQAQTWEDLPDDIKETYDKLGIPEAEKQRLVAGVAAQYESEVVYHQIREDLESQGVIFLDTDSALKEYPELFKEHFGTVIPAGDNKFSALNTAVWSGGSFIYVPKGVHVDIPLQAYFRINTENMGQFERTLIIVDEDAYVHYVEGCTAPIYKSDSLHSAVVEIVVKKGGRCRYTTIQNWSNNVYNLVTK
;
A
#
# COMPACT_ATOMS: atom_id res chain seq x y z
N MET A 1 48.45 45.62 44.68
CA MET A 1 48.28 44.22 44.34
C MET A 1 46.94 44.12 43.63
N THR A 2 46.96 44.24 42.33
CA THR A 2 45.77 44.32 41.50
C THR A 2 45.70 43.03 40.65
N GLN A 3 44.66 42.21 40.91
CA GLN A 3 44.39 40.99 40.15
C GLN A 3 43.81 41.38 38.79
N ALA A 4 44.49 40.95 37.73
CA ALA A 4 44.00 41.05 36.38
C ALA A 4 42.94 39.98 36.12
N ALA A 5 41.73 40.38 35.69
CA ALA A 5 40.68 39.52 35.22
C ALA A 5 41.00 38.96 33.84
N GLN A 6 41.01 37.65 33.67
CA GLN A 6 41.06 36.97 32.38
C GLN A 6 39.70 37.02 31.69
N LEU A 7 39.68 37.59 30.49
CA LEU A 7 38.56 37.52 29.56
C LEU A 7 38.45 36.14 28.94
N PRO A 8 37.26 35.58 28.66
CA PRO A 8 37.12 34.28 28.01
C PRO A 8 37.42 34.37 26.51
N ASP A 9 38.19 33.42 26.03
CA ASP A 9 38.50 33.17 24.61
C ASP A 9 37.20 32.88 23.82
N ASN A 10 36.84 33.89 23.02
CA ASN A 10 35.78 33.73 22.02
C ASN A 10 36.37 33.15 20.74
N LYS A 11 36.38 31.83 20.58
CA LYS A 11 36.60 31.18 19.28
C LYS A 11 35.36 31.35 18.42
N PRO A 12 35.44 31.80 17.18
CA PRO A 12 34.30 31.85 16.29
C PRO A 12 33.93 30.41 15.86
N GLN A 13 32.81 29.90 16.35
CA GLN A 13 32.10 28.78 15.76
C GLN A 13 31.36 29.35 14.55
N ASN A 14 31.84 29.04 13.37
CA ASN A 14 31.08 28.90 12.10
C ASN A 14 32.07 28.95 10.93
N ALA A 15 32.67 27.81 10.63
CA ALA A 15 33.15 27.56 9.28
C ALA A 15 31.94 27.15 8.42
N PRO A 16 31.80 27.63 7.20
CA PRO A 16 30.71 27.21 6.32
C PRO A 16 30.91 25.73 5.96
N GLN A 17 29.98 24.87 6.37
CA GLN A 17 29.85 23.50 5.90
C GLN A 17 29.28 23.51 4.48
N ASN A 18 30.09 23.91 3.49
CA ASN A 18 29.80 23.69 2.07
C ASN A 18 31.15 23.53 1.36
N ALA A 19 31.81 22.39 1.62
CA ALA A 19 32.71 21.84 0.62
C ALA A 19 31.88 21.30 -0.53
N PRO A 20 32.27 21.49 -1.81
CA PRO A 20 31.53 20.90 -2.92
C PRO A 20 31.53 19.38 -2.74
N GLN A 21 30.33 18.80 -2.67
CA GLN A 21 30.15 17.36 -2.63
C GLN A 21 30.69 16.75 -3.92
N THR A 22 31.35 15.63 -3.84
CA THR A 22 31.76 14.85 -5.01
C THR A 22 30.54 14.26 -5.70
N ASP A 23 30.62 13.94 -6.99
CA ASP A 23 29.54 13.30 -7.73
C ASP A 23 29.07 12.00 -7.05
N ASP A 24 29.99 11.26 -6.42
CA ASP A 24 29.67 10.05 -5.66
C ASP A 24 28.90 10.37 -4.36
N GLU A 25 29.24 11.42 -3.65
CA GLU A 25 28.50 11.89 -2.46
C GLU A 25 27.11 12.43 -2.83
N ILE A 26 26.98 13.04 -4.00
CA ILE A 26 25.69 13.49 -4.54
C ILE A 26 24.84 12.28 -4.94
N ILE A 27 25.42 11.27 -5.60
CA ILE A 27 24.75 10.02 -5.97
C ILE A 27 24.32 9.25 -4.72
N ASP A 28 25.16 9.14 -3.71
CA ASP A 28 24.81 8.52 -2.42
C ASP A 28 23.73 9.31 -1.67
N SER A 29 23.74 10.64 -1.75
CA SER A 29 22.70 11.49 -1.14
C SER A 29 21.35 11.41 -1.87
N ILE A 30 21.35 11.20 -3.18
CA ILE A 30 20.14 10.92 -3.97
C ILE A 30 19.56 9.56 -3.62
N GLY A 31 20.40 8.59 -3.22
CA GLY A 31 19.99 7.28 -2.70
C GLY A 31 19.50 7.33 -1.24
N ALA A 32 19.73 8.40 -0.49
CA ALA A 32 19.24 8.55 0.87
C ALA A 32 17.75 8.90 0.88
N TYR A 33 16.92 7.83 0.88
CA TYR A 33 15.47 7.96 0.98
C TYR A 33 15.08 8.63 2.30
N GLY A 34 14.53 9.85 2.22
CA GLY A 34 14.20 10.68 3.39
C GLY A 34 13.15 10.09 4.34
N TYR A 35 12.49 8.99 3.93
CA TYR A 35 11.48 8.24 4.69
C TYR A 35 11.97 6.86 5.10
N GLY A 36 13.26 6.71 5.41
CA GLY A 36 13.95 5.44 5.69
C GLY A 36 13.69 4.81 7.07
N TRP A 37 12.74 5.32 7.88
CA TRP A 37 12.34 4.70 9.15
C TRP A 37 11.48 3.47 8.92
N HIS A 38 11.61 2.45 9.76
CA HIS A 38 10.87 1.18 9.67
C HIS A 38 10.67 0.55 11.06
N ASP A 39 9.69 -0.33 11.16
CA ASP A 39 9.43 -1.13 12.36
C ASP A 39 10.34 -2.36 12.42
N SER A 40 10.45 -2.93 13.63
CA SER A 40 11.19 -4.18 13.81
C SER A 40 10.43 -5.36 13.19
N ASP A 41 11.14 -6.42 12.81
CA ASP A 41 10.57 -7.66 12.29
C ASP A 41 9.58 -8.37 13.25
N ALA A 42 9.58 -7.98 14.54
CA ALA A 42 8.68 -8.50 15.58
C ALA A 42 7.37 -7.68 15.72
N ALA A 43 7.21 -6.57 14.98
CA ALA A 43 6.03 -5.74 15.08
C ALA A 43 4.78 -6.42 14.49
N GLY A 44 3.64 -6.25 15.14
CA GLY A 44 2.33 -6.71 14.70
C GLY A 44 2.05 -8.21 14.87
N ALA A 45 0.78 -8.60 14.71
CA ALA A 45 0.34 -10.01 14.68
C ALA A 45 0.58 -10.59 13.27
N ALA A 46 1.72 -11.23 13.09
CA ALA A 46 2.13 -11.80 11.80
C ALA A 46 1.61 -13.23 11.60
N ALA A 47 1.34 -13.59 10.33
CA ALA A 47 1.26 -14.98 9.90
C ALA A 47 2.66 -15.63 9.91
N GLU A 48 2.71 -16.96 9.82
CA GLU A 48 3.96 -17.68 9.59
C GLU A 48 4.64 -17.20 8.30
N ARG A 49 5.98 -17.37 8.22
CA ARG A 49 6.73 -17.10 6.99
C ARG A 49 6.50 -18.21 5.97
N GLY A 50 6.68 -17.83 4.72
CA GLY A 50 6.59 -18.75 3.58
C GLY A 50 5.19 -18.89 3.01
N LEU A 51 5.14 -19.27 1.73
CA LEU A 51 3.90 -19.46 1.01
C LEU A 51 3.45 -20.92 1.11
N SER A 52 2.33 -21.14 1.79
CA SER A 52 1.76 -22.47 1.98
C SER A 52 0.23 -22.43 2.05
N GLU A 53 -0.41 -23.60 1.90
CA GLU A 53 -1.85 -23.73 2.11
C GLU A 53 -2.26 -23.31 3.53
N ALA A 54 -1.44 -23.64 4.54
CA ALA A 54 -1.70 -23.25 5.93
C ALA A 54 -1.72 -21.73 6.09
N VAL A 55 -0.77 -21.01 5.50
CA VAL A 55 -0.71 -19.54 5.52
C VAL A 55 -1.92 -18.94 4.81
N VAL A 56 -2.31 -19.45 3.64
CA VAL A 56 -3.50 -18.97 2.91
C VAL A 56 -4.78 -19.15 3.72
N ARG A 57 -4.95 -20.30 4.39
CA ARG A 57 -6.09 -20.55 5.29
C ARG A 57 -6.09 -19.65 6.51
N ASP A 58 -4.92 -19.40 7.10
CA ASP A 58 -4.76 -18.50 8.24
C ASP A 58 -5.14 -17.05 7.88
N ILE A 59 -4.70 -16.55 6.71
CA ILE A 59 -5.08 -15.23 6.20
C ILE A 59 -6.61 -15.15 6.07
N SER A 60 -7.24 -16.10 5.40
CA SER A 60 -8.69 -16.11 5.19
C SER A 60 -9.47 -16.18 6.51
N ALA A 61 -8.99 -16.98 7.47
CA ALA A 61 -9.60 -17.11 8.80
C ALA A 61 -9.48 -15.80 9.60
N LYS A 62 -8.30 -15.18 9.64
CA LYS A 62 -8.07 -13.89 10.32
C LYS A 62 -8.92 -12.76 9.74
N LYS A 63 -9.19 -12.80 8.44
CA LYS A 63 -10.03 -11.83 7.73
C LYS A 63 -11.53 -12.16 7.84
N ASN A 64 -11.89 -13.33 8.37
CA ASN A 64 -13.27 -13.82 8.45
C ASN A 64 -13.96 -13.77 7.08
N GLU A 65 -13.31 -14.37 6.07
CA GLU A 65 -13.80 -14.39 4.70
C GLU A 65 -14.86 -15.48 4.47
N PRO A 66 -15.77 -15.28 3.48
CA PRO A 66 -16.69 -16.33 3.07
C PRO A 66 -15.94 -17.49 2.39
N GLU A 67 -16.46 -18.72 2.53
CA GLU A 67 -15.85 -19.96 2.02
C GLU A 67 -15.47 -19.89 0.53
N TRP A 68 -16.32 -19.29 -0.31
CA TRP A 68 -16.02 -19.14 -1.75
C TRP A 68 -14.75 -18.32 -2.03
N MET A 69 -14.38 -17.38 -1.14
CA MET A 69 -13.14 -16.62 -1.27
C MET A 69 -11.93 -17.49 -0.88
N LEU A 70 -12.03 -18.28 0.18
CA LEU A 70 -11.01 -19.25 0.56
C LEU A 70 -10.75 -20.26 -0.58
N GLU A 71 -11.82 -20.82 -1.18
CA GLU A 71 -11.69 -21.72 -2.33
C GLU A 71 -10.95 -21.05 -3.50
N ARG A 72 -11.26 -19.78 -3.76
CA ARG A 72 -10.60 -18.98 -4.81
C ARG A 72 -9.11 -18.77 -4.52
N ARG A 73 -8.76 -18.48 -3.25
CA ARG A 73 -7.38 -18.34 -2.79
C ARG A 73 -6.59 -19.65 -2.96
N LEU A 74 -7.13 -20.77 -2.53
CA LEU A 74 -6.48 -22.08 -2.64
C LEU A 74 -6.25 -22.51 -4.09
N LYS A 75 -7.24 -22.24 -4.95
CA LYS A 75 -7.09 -22.47 -6.40
C LYS A 75 -6.01 -21.58 -7.01
N ALA A 76 -5.89 -20.36 -6.55
CA ALA A 76 -4.85 -19.44 -6.99
C ALA A 76 -3.46 -19.88 -6.52
N LEU A 77 -3.31 -20.37 -5.29
CA LEU A 77 -2.08 -20.96 -4.79
C LEU A 77 -1.62 -22.12 -5.68
N SER A 78 -2.52 -23.07 -5.98
CA SER A 78 -2.22 -24.17 -6.92
C SER A 78 -1.85 -23.68 -8.32
N THR A 79 -2.37 -22.53 -8.75
CA THR A 79 -2.00 -21.91 -10.04
C THR A 79 -0.61 -21.30 -9.96
N PHE A 80 -0.28 -20.63 -8.85
CA PHE A 80 1.07 -20.08 -8.58
C PHE A 80 2.13 -21.19 -8.65
N ASP A 81 1.90 -22.34 -7.99
CA ASP A 81 2.87 -23.44 -7.97
C ASP A 81 3.18 -23.96 -9.37
N ARG A 82 2.16 -24.06 -10.24
CA ARG A 82 2.34 -24.57 -11.60
C ARG A 82 2.90 -23.57 -12.60
N LYS A 83 2.74 -22.28 -12.36
CA LYS A 83 3.23 -21.24 -13.28
C LYS A 83 4.75 -21.05 -13.14
N PRO A 84 5.50 -21.05 -14.25
CA PRO A 84 6.92 -20.74 -14.21
C PRO A 84 7.14 -19.27 -13.84
N MET A 85 8.34 -18.96 -13.34
CA MET A 85 8.80 -17.58 -13.22
C MET A 85 8.88 -16.94 -14.60
N PRO A 86 8.53 -15.65 -14.73
CA PRO A 86 8.77 -14.90 -15.96
C PRO A 86 10.28 -14.89 -16.30
N THR A 87 10.59 -15.04 -17.57
CA THR A 87 11.97 -15.02 -18.10
C THR A 87 12.30 -13.73 -18.85
N TRP A 88 11.40 -12.78 -18.82
CA TRP A 88 11.54 -11.45 -19.43
C TRP A 88 11.54 -10.37 -18.32
N GLY A 89 12.17 -9.25 -18.57
CA GLY A 89 12.27 -8.13 -17.61
C GLY A 89 13.48 -8.28 -16.69
N ALA A 90 13.34 -7.85 -15.44
CA ALA A 90 14.38 -7.93 -14.43
C ALA A 90 14.63 -9.39 -13.98
N ASP A 91 15.82 -9.64 -13.40
CA ASP A 91 16.11 -10.91 -12.73
C ASP A 91 15.27 -11.03 -11.45
N LEU A 92 14.46 -12.08 -11.38
CA LEU A 92 13.58 -12.39 -10.25
C LEU A 92 14.07 -13.58 -9.44
N GLY A 93 15.27 -14.09 -9.74
CA GLY A 93 15.85 -15.26 -9.05
C GLY A 93 16.17 -15.03 -7.57
N GLY A 94 16.28 -13.77 -7.15
CA GLY A 94 16.52 -13.40 -5.75
C GLY A 94 15.28 -13.42 -4.86
N ILE A 95 14.07 -13.60 -5.39
CA ILE A 95 12.84 -13.63 -4.57
C ILE A 95 12.76 -14.93 -3.79
N ASP A 96 12.88 -14.82 -2.47
CA ASP A 96 12.76 -15.95 -1.53
C ASP A 96 11.33 -16.03 -0.98
N PHE A 97 10.46 -16.78 -1.67
CA PHE A 97 9.06 -16.96 -1.28
C PHE A 97 8.86 -17.67 0.06
N ASP A 98 9.89 -18.39 0.55
CA ASP A 98 9.82 -19.11 1.81
C ASP A 98 10.16 -18.21 3.01
N ASN A 99 10.78 -17.06 2.78
CA ASN A 99 11.16 -16.12 3.84
C ASN A 99 10.25 -14.87 3.94
N ILE A 100 9.29 -14.71 3.05
CA ILE A 100 8.35 -13.59 3.07
C ILE A 100 7.24 -13.82 4.09
N LYS A 101 6.89 -12.78 4.85
CA LYS A 101 5.63 -12.69 5.60
C LYS A 101 4.54 -12.18 4.65
N TYR A 102 3.51 -13.00 4.45
CA TYR A 102 2.43 -12.68 3.50
C TYR A 102 1.30 -11.87 4.11
N PHE A 103 1.26 -11.75 5.43
CA PHE A 103 0.24 -11.00 6.14
C PHE A 103 0.76 -10.52 7.50
N VAL A 104 0.63 -9.22 7.76
CA VAL A 104 0.91 -8.59 9.06
C VAL A 104 -0.24 -7.66 9.38
N ARG A 105 -0.88 -7.89 10.54
CA ARG A 105 -1.93 -7.01 11.05
C ARG A 105 -1.32 -6.04 12.04
N SER A 106 -1.37 -4.75 11.76
CA SER A 106 -0.81 -3.71 12.63
C SER A 106 -1.81 -3.21 13.67
N THR A 107 -3.11 -3.34 13.40
CA THR A 107 -4.19 -2.92 14.30
C THR A 107 -5.30 -3.96 14.31
N GLU A 108 -6.02 -4.08 15.44
CA GLU A 108 -7.17 -4.98 15.51
C GLU A 108 -8.43 -4.43 14.82
N LYS A 109 -8.50 -3.10 14.67
CA LYS A 109 -9.64 -2.39 14.07
C LYS A 109 -9.16 -1.19 13.27
N GLN A 110 -9.89 -0.83 12.22
CA GLN A 110 -9.72 0.45 11.55
C GLN A 110 -10.05 1.61 12.47
N ALA A 111 -9.25 2.66 12.44
CA ALA A 111 -9.54 3.91 13.13
C ALA A 111 -10.68 4.65 12.43
N GLN A 112 -11.58 5.25 13.21
CA GLN A 112 -12.66 6.08 12.67
C GLN A 112 -12.23 7.53 12.52
N THR A 113 -11.29 7.98 13.34
CA THR A 113 -10.69 9.29 13.24
C THR A 113 -9.16 9.15 13.16
N TRP A 114 -8.50 10.18 12.69
CA TRP A 114 -7.03 10.21 12.63
C TRP A 114 -6.40 10.10 14.03
N GLU A 115 -7.08 10.65 15.01
CA GLU A 115 -6.65 10.66 16.43
C GLU A 115 -6.68 9.27 17.05
N ASP A 116 -7.50 8.35 16.54
CA ASP A 116 -7.65 6.98 17.04
C ASP A 116 -6.55 6.03 16.57
N LEU A 117 -5.72 6.46 15.60
CA LEU A 117 -4.59 5.67 15.11
C LEU A 117 -3.52 5.50 16.20
N PRO A 118 -2.84 4.33 16.27
CA PRO A 118 -1.63 4.16 17.06
C PRO A 118 -0.58 5.23 16.76
N ASP A 119 0.16 5.67 17.78
CA ASP A 119 1.06 6.82 17.66
C ASP A 119 2.19 6.59 16.63
N ASP A 120 2.71 5.38 16.51
CA ASP A 120 3.74 4.98 15.54
C ASP A 120 3.23 5.06 14.08
N ILE A 121 2.01 4.60 13.85
CA ILE A 121 1.34 4.69 12.54
C ILE A 121 1.03 6.14 12.21
N LYS A 122 0.49 6.88 13.17
CA LYS A 122 0.18 8.32 13.05
C LYS A 122 1.43 9.12 12.69
N GLU A 123 2.54 8.92 13.42
CA GLU A 123 3.81 9.58 13.14
C GLU A 123 4.34 9.29 11.73
N THR A 124 4.16 8.05 11.26
CA THR A 124 4.54 7.65 9.89
C THR A 124 3.77 8.45 8.85
N TYR A 125 2.44 8.51 8.97
CA TYR A 125 1.60 9.23 8.00
C TYR A 125 1.68 10.75 8.14
N ASP A 126 1.93 11.28 9.34
CA ASP A 126 2.23 12.71 9.55
C ASP A 126 3.50 13.13 8.80
N LYS A 127 4.54 12.31 8.85
CA LYS A 127 5.78 12.52 8.07
C LYS A 127 5.53 12.48 6.55
N LEU A 128 4.54 11.74 6.09
CA LEU A 128 4.11 11.69 4.69
C LEU A 128 3.18 12.85 4.30
N GLY A 129 2.72 13.67 5.26
CA GLY A 129 1.88 14.83 5.03
C GLY A 129 0.40 14.51 4.72
N ILE A 130 -0.07 13.29 4.98
CA ILE A 130 -1.43 12.85 4.67
C ILE A 130 -2.51 13.63 5.45
N PRO A 131 -2.39 13.85 6.77
CA PRO A 131 -3.38 14.60 7.52
C PRO A 131 -3.58 16.03 7.02
N GLU A 132 -2.50 16.65 6.55
CA GLU A 132 -2.57 18.03 6.03
C GLU A 132 -3.36 18.09 4.71
N ALA A 133 -3.18 17.12 3.81
CA ALA A 133 -3.96 17.02 2.57
C ALA A 133 -5.46 16.82 2.85
N GLU A 134 -5.81 16.03 3.86
CA GLU A 134 -7.19 15.83 4.30
C GLU A 134 -7.78 17.11 4.91
N LYS A 135 -7.06 17.76 5.82
CA LYS A 135 -7.47 19.03 6.45
C LYS A 135 -7.71 20.13 5.42
N GLN A 136 -6.91 20.18 4.38
CA GLN A 136 -7.07 21.17 3.31
C GLN A 136 -8.20 20.83 2.34
N ARG A 137 -8.89 19.71 2.52
CA ARG A 137 -9.98 19.24 1.63
C ARG A 137 -9.57 19.13 0.16
N LEU A 138 -8.32 18.75 -0.07
CA LEU A 138 -7.77 18.52 -1.41
C LEU A 138 -8.20 17.19 -2.02
N VAL A 139 -8.88 16.34 -1.24
CA VAL A 139 -9.31 15.00 -1.63
C VAL A 139 -10.79 14.77 -1.34
N ALA A 140 -11.42 13.92 -2.12
CA ALA A 140 -12.82 13.53 -1.95
C ALA A 140 -12.97 12.34 -0.98
N GLY A 141 -11.91 11.62 -0.73
CA GLY A 141 -11.82 10.53 0.22
C GLY A 141 -10.37 10.07 0.36
N VAL A 142 -10.03 9.54 1.52
CA VAL A 142 -8.69 9.05 1.88
C VAL A 142 -8.78 7.64 2.44
N ALA A 143 -7.89 6.76 2.01
CA ALA A 143 -7.61 5.49 2.64
C ALA A 143 -6.11 5.40 2.98
N ALA A 144 -5.77 4.92 4.16
CA ALA A 144 -4.41 4.70 4.59
C ALA A 144 -4.22 3.24 4.95
N GLN A 145 -3.34 2.54 4.23
CA GLN A 145 -2.97 1.16 4.49
C GLN A 145 -1.56 1.10 5.06
N TYR A 146 -1.45 0.43 6.19
CA TYR A 146 -0.20 0.14 6.86
C TYR A 146 -0.05 -1.38 6.93
N GLU A 147 1.04 -1.89 6.38
CA GLU A 147 1.27 -3.31 6.20
C GLU A 147 0.18 -3.97 5.33
N SER A 148 -0.52 -4.97 5.86
CA SER A 148 -1.48 -5.76 5.09
C SER A 148 -2.91 -5.23 5.11
N GLU A 149 -3.25 -4.25 5.94
CA GLU A 149 -4.64 -3.82 6.12
C GLU A 149 -4.78 -2.29 6.09
N VAL A 150 -5.96 -1.83 5.64
CA VAL A 150 -6.32 -0.41 5.73
C VAL A 150 -6.61 -0.08 7.19
N VAL A 151 -5.85 0.88 7.73
CA VAL A 151 -5.93 1.29 9.13
C VAL A 151 -6.80 2.53 9.35
N TYR A 152 -7.00 3.31 8.29
CA TYR A 152 -7.86 4.49 8.31
C TYR A 152 -8.54 4.67 6.96
N HIS A 153 -9.81 5.08 6.97
CA HIS A 153 -10.59 5.33 5.77
C HIS A 153 -11.65 6.41 6.01
N GLN A 154 -11.82 7.32 5.06
CA GLN A 154 -12.89 8.31 5.05
C GLN A 154 -13.30 8.70 3.63
N ILE A 155 -14.58 8.98 3.41
CA ILE A 155 -15.15 9.55 2.19
C ILE A 155 -16.05 10.72 2.55
N ARG A 156 -16.19 11.67 1.64
CA ARG A 156 -17.11 12.80 1.82
C ARG A 156 -18.57 12.35 1.77
N GLU A 157 -19.39 12.84 2.71
CA GLU A 157 -20.81 12.50 2.82
C GLU A 157 -21.63 12.84 1.57
N ASP A 158 -21.25 13.90 0.83
CA ASP A 158 -21.94 14.28 -0.40
C ASP A 158 -21.71 13.28 -1.55
N LEU A 159 -20.61 12.56 -1.56
CA LEU A 159 -20.36 11.47 -2.51
C LEU A 159 -21.05 10.18 -2.08
N GLU A 160 -20.99 9.86 -0.80
CA GLU A 160 -21.69 8.71 -0.23
C GLU A 160 -23.20 8.80 -0.46
N SER A 161 -23.80 9.99 -0.27
CA SER A 161 -25.22 10.24 -0.55
C SER A 161 -25.61 10.08 -2.02
N GLN A 162 -24.66 10.19 -2.95
CA GLN A 162 -24.85 9.91 -4.38
C GLN A 162 -24.62 8.42 -4.72
N GLY A 163 -24.34 7.57 -3.74
CA GLY A 163 -24.11 6.15 -3.91
C GLY A 163 -22.68 5.78 -4.34
N VAL A 164 -21.72 6.70 -4.26
CA VAL A 164 -20.30 6.38 -4.45
C VAL A 164 -19.84 5.52 -3.29
N ILE A 165 -19.22 4.39 -3.62
CA ILE A 165 -18.59 3.51 -2.65
C ILE A 165 -17.07 3.69 -2.76
N PHE A 166 -16.45 3.98 -1.63
CA PHE A 166 -14.99 3.94 -1.49
C PHE A 166 -14.68 3.26 -0.16
N LEU A 167 -14.20 2.05 -0.20
CA LEU A 167 -13.89 1.19 0.94
C LEU A 167 -12.55 0.51 0.72
N ASP A 168 -12.01 -0.09 1.76
CA ASP A 168 -11.02 -1.13 1.57
C ASP A 168 -11.67 -2.39 0.95
N THR A 169 -10.86 -3.16 0.24
CA THR A 169 -11.34 -4.32 -0.50
C THR A 169 -11.85 -5.44 0.41
N ASP A 170 -11.34 -5.52 1.65
CA ASP A 170 -11.78 -6.51 2.65
C ASP A 170 -13.17 -6.20 3.19
N SER A 171 -13.48 -4.92 3.43
CA SER A 171 -14.82 -4.45 3.81
C SER A 171 -15.81 -4.62 2.67
N ALA A 172 -15.40 -4.26 1.45
CA ALA A 172 -16.25 -4.39 0.26
C ALA A 172 -16.67 -5.84 -0.03
N LEU A 173 -15.79 -6.81 0.19
CA LEU A 173 -16.09 -8.24 0.08
C LEU A 173 -17.27 -8.67 0.98
N LYS A 174 -17.40 -8.04 2.14
CA LYS A 174 -18.41 -8.36 3.15
C LYS A 174 -19.70 -7.56 2.97
N GLU A 175 -19.56 -6.27 2.66
CA GLU A 175 -20.70 -5.33 2.59
C GLU A 175 -21.37 -5.34 1.24
N TYR A 176 -20.63 -5.60 0.15
CA TYR A 176 -21.12 -5.62 -1.23
C TYR A 176 -20.74 -6.93 -1.96
N PRO A 177 -21.06 -8.11 -1.41
CA PRO A 177 -20.56 -9.41 -1.91
C PRO A 177 -20.98 -9.69 -3.36
N GLU A 178 -22.15 -9.27 -3.80
CA GLU A 178 -22.63 -9.55 -5.16
C GLU A 178 -21.86 -8.71 -6.19
N LEU A 179 -21.70 -7.39 -5.92
CA LEU A 179 -20.92 -6.49 -6.77
C LEU A 179 -19.45 -6.92 -6.82
N PHE A 180 -18.92 -7.38 -5.68
CA PHE A 180 -17.57 -7.90 -5.59
C PHE A 180 -17.39 -9.17 -6.45
N LYS A 181 -18.27 -10.15 -6.31
CA LYS A 181 -18.23 -11.41 -7.09
C LYS A 181 -18.34 -11.18 -8.60
N GLU A 182 -19.19 -10.22 -9.00
CA GLU A 182 -19.41 -9.89 -10.41
C GLU A 182 -18.12 -9.42 -11.10
N HIS A 183 -17.27 -8.68 -10.39
CA HIS A 183 -16.15 -7.97 -11.01
C HIS A 183 -14.75 -8.49 -10.62
N PHE A 184 -14.58 -9.02 -9.40
CA PHE A 184 -13.28 -9.45 -8.89
C PHE A 184 -12.66 -10.59 -9.71
N GLY A 185 -11.46 -10.36 -10.23
CA GLY A 185 -10.72 -11.35 -11.01
C GLY A 185 -11.27 -11.58 -12.41
N THR A 186 -12.08 -10.66 -12.93
CA THR A 186 -12.63 -10.74 -14.30
C THR A 186 -11.73 -10.09 -15.33
N VAL A 187 -11.01 -9.04 -14.97
CA VAL A 187 -10.04 -8.36 -15.84
C VAL A 187 -8.66 -9.01 -15.69
N ILE A 188 -8.22 -9.23 -14.45
CA ILE A 188 -6.95 -9.89 -14.13
C ILE A 188 -7.25 -11.16 -13.32
N PRO A 189 -7.53 -12.29 -13.98
CA PRO A 189 -7.74 -13.56 -13.29
C PRO A 189 -6.42 -14.09 -12.71
N ALA A 190 -6.53 -14.98 -11.70
CA ALA A 190 -5.36 -15.65 -11.12
C ALA A 190 -4.50 -16.40 -12.16
N GLY A 191 -5.09 -16.79 -13.29
CA GLY A 191 -4.40 -17.46 -14.39
C GLY A 191 -3.58 -16.53 -15.29
N ASP A 192 -3.65 -15.22 -15.15
CA ASP A 192 -2.98 -14.27 -16.04
C ASP A 192 -1.45 -14.45 -16.00
N ASN A 193 -0.84 -14.24 -14.85
CA ASN A 193 0.60 -14.46 -14.65
C ASN A 193 0.87 -15.06 -13.25
N LYS A 194 2.15 -15.38 -12.94
CA LYS A 194 2.54 -15.97 -11.65
C LYS A 194 2.22 -15.03 -10.47
N PHE A 195 2.44 -13.73 -10.64
CA PHE A 195 2.22 -12.75 -9.57
C PHE A 195 0.74 -12.39 -9.38
N SER A 196 -0.08 -12.48 -10.43
CA SER A 196 -1.54 -12.41 -10.31
C SER A 196 -2.11 -13.61 -9.54
N ALA A 197 -1.51 -14.79 -9.75
CA ALA A 197 -1.85 -15.98 -8.96
C ALA A 197 -1.44 -15.80 -7.49
N LEU A 198 -0.23 -15.32 -7.23
CA LEU A 198 0.26 -15.01 -5.89
C LEU A 198 -0.65 -14.01 -5.18
N ASN A 199 -0.90 -12.85 -5.82
CA ASN A 199 -1.81 -11.86 -5.24
C ASN A 199 -3.16 -12.45 -4.93
N THR A 200 -3.79 -13.20 -5.86
CA THR A 200 -5.11 -13.80 -5.62
C THR A 200 -5.10 -14.79 -4.46
N ALA A 201 -3.98 -15.47 -4.19
CA ALA A 201 -3.84 -16.39 -3.06
C ALA A 201 -3.72 -15.67 -1.70
N VAL A 202 -3.02 -14.53 -1.64
CA VAL A 202 -2.62 -13.90 -0.37
C VAL A 202 -3.03 -12.43 -0.22
N TRP A 203 -3.81 -11.86 -1.15
CA TRP A 203 -4.17 -10.45 -1.12
C TRP A 203 -4.79 -10.00 0.22
N SER A 204 -4.48 -8.78 0.60
CA SER A 204 -5.06 -8.10 1.75
C SER A 204 -5.06 -6.59 1.51
N GLY A 205 -6.12 -5.91 1.92
CA GLY A 205 -6.27 -4.49 1.71
C GLY A 205 -6.43 -4.11 0.23
N GLY A 206 -6.07 -2.88 -0.10
CA GLY A 206 -6.34 -2.26 -1.38
C GLY A 206 -7.62 -1.44 -1.35
N SER A 207 -8.01 -0.85 -2.48
CA SER A 207 -9.17 0.03 -2.58
C SER A 207 -10.28 -0.60 -3.41
N PHE A 208 -11.51 -0.52 -2.91
CA PHE A 208 -12.71 -0.83 -3.65
C PHE A 208 -13.48 0.47 -3.96
N ILE A 209 -13.67 0.76 -5.24
CA ILE A 209 -14.37 1.97 -5.70
C ILE A 209 -15.49 1.58 -6.64
N TYR A 210 -16.70 2.05 -6.34
CA TYR A 210 -17.82 2.02 -7.27
C TYR A 210 -18.39 3.42 -7.45
N VAL A 211 -18.50 3.87 -8.69
CA VAL A 211 -19.09 5.16 -9.05
C VAL A 211 -20.34 4.90 -9.86
N PRO A 212 -21.54 5.26 -9.35
CA PRO A 212 -22.81 5.02 -10.01
C PRO A 212 -22.95 5.78 -11.33
N LYS A 213 -23.87 5.31 -12.17
CA LYS A 213 -24.20 5.90 -13.46
C LYS A 213 -24.40 7.42 -13.38
N GLY A 214 -23.67 8.14 -14.23
CA GLY A 214 -23.78 9.59 -14.38
C GLY A 214 -23.17 10.41 -13.24
N VAL A 215 -22.60 9.78 -12.22
CA VAL A 215 -21.95 10.48 -11.11
C VAL A 215 -20.51 10.88 -11.48
N HIS A 216 -20.15 12.13 -11.23
CA HIS A 216 -18.82 12.66 -11.48
C HIS A 216 -18.13 13.01 -10.16
N VAL A 217 -17.02 12.33 -9.87
CA VAL A 217 -16.17 12.60 -8.71
C VAL A 217 -14.99 13.47 -9.17
N ASP A 218 -15.20 14.79 -9.10
CA ASP A 218 -14.26 15.78 -9.67
C ASP A 218 -12.99 15.95 -8.84
N ILE A 219 -13.08 15.76 -7.50
CA ILE A 219 -11.94 15.80 -6.58
C ILE A 219 -11.42 14.36 -6.41
N PRO A 220 -10.10 14.12 -6.49
CA PRO A 220 -9.59 12.76 -6.45
C PRO A 220 -9.87 12.02 -5.14
N LEU A 221 -10.17 10.73 -5.25
CA LEU A 221 -10.05 9.77 -4.17
C LEU A 221 -8.58 9.36 -4.05
N GLN A 222 -8.04 9.23 -2.84
CA GLN A 222 -6.63 8.93 -2.62
C GLN A 222 -6.45 7.73 -1.70
N ALA A 223 -5.47 6.88 -2.00
CA ALA A 223 -5.01 5.83 -1.10
C ALA A 223 -3.50 5.88 -0.93
N TYR A 224 -3.05 5.56 0.28
CA TYR A 224 -1.64 5.54 0.65
C TYR A 224 -1.29 4.16 1.20
N PHE A 225 -0.29 3.53 0.58
CA PHE A 225 0.19 2.20 0.94
C PHE A 225 1.61 2.30 1.46
N ARG A 226 1.83 1.80 2.67
CA ARG A 226 3.14 1.78 3.32
C ARG A 226 3.51 0.37 3.76
N ILE A 227 4.62 -0.17 3.25
CA ILE A 227 5.33 -1.30 3.84
C ILE A 227 6.30 -0.71 4.85
N ASN A 228 6.27 -1.15 6.09
CA ASN A 228 7.15 -0.62 7.14
C ASN A 228 7.91 -1.70 7.94
N THR A 229 7.62 -2.99 7.72
CA THR A 229 8.28 -4.13 8.36
C THR A 229 9.21 -4.85 7.38
N GLU A 230 10.42 -5.20 7.84
CA GLU A 230 11.41 -5.94 7.05
C GLU A 230 10.93 -7.38 6.72
N ASN A 231 11.32 -7.92 5.58
CA ASN A 231 10.90 -9.24 5.06
C ASN A 231 9.38 -9.41 4.90
N MET A 232 8.65 -8.32 4.75
CA MET A 232 7.24 -8.34 4.48
C MET A 232 6.97 -8.19 2.99
N GLY A 233 5.97 -8.93 2.50
CA GLY A 233 5.33 -8.68 1.21
C GLY A 233 4.07 -7.85 1.38
N GLN A 234 3.76 -6.99 0.41
CA GLN A 234 2.50 -6.27 0.31
C GLN A 234 1.76 -6.70 -0.96
N PHE A 235 0.49 -7.08 -0.79
CA PHE A 235 -0.31 -7.77 -1.82
C PHE A 235 -1.69 -7.16 -1.94
N GLU A 236 -1.79 -5.86 -2.06
CA GLU A 236 -3.07 -5.17 -2.17
C GLU A 236 -3.83 -5.54 -3.44
N ARG A 237 -5.16 -5.51 -3.35
CA ARG A 237 -6.07 -5.76 -4.46
C ARG A 237 -7.03 -4.59 -4.64
N THR A 238 -6.79 -3.77 -5.64
CA THR A 238 -7.64 -2.63 -5.95
C THR A 238 -8.63 -2.99 -7.05
N LEU A 239 -9.92 -2.68 -6.84
CA LEU A 239 -10.99 -2.87 -7.81
C LEU A 239 -11.79 -1.57 -7.99
N ILE A 240 -11.74 -1.00 -9.18
CA ILE A 240 -12.42 0.25 -9.52
C ILE A 240 -13.49 -0.05 -10.57
N ILE A 241 -14.75 0.28 -10.27
CA ILE A 241 -15.89 0.11 -11.15
C ILE A 241 -16.49 1.48 -11.41
N VAL A 242 -16.43 1.92 -12.66
CA VAL A 242 -17.01 3.19 -13.14
C VAL A 242 -18.19 2.89 -14.03
N ASP A 243 -19.40 3.21 -13.57
CA ASP A 243 -20.61 2.88 -14.31
C ASP A 243 -20.82 3.82 -15.51
N GLU A 244 -21.90 3.64 -16.26
CA GLU A 244 -22.18 4.39 -17.48
C GLU A 244 -22.16 5.90 -17.24
N ASP A 245 -21.46 6.63 -18.12
CA ASP A 245 -21.34 8.09 -18.11
C ASP A 245 -20.79 8.68 -16.79
N ALA A 246 -20.19 7.84 -15.92
CA ALA A 246 -19.59 8.26 -14.65
C ALA A 246 -18.13 8.68 -14.82
N TYR A 247 -17.57 9.37 -13.82
CA TYR A 247 -16.16 9.79 -13.80
C TYR A 247 -15.56 9.68 -12.39
N VAL A 248 -14.31 9.21 -12.34
CA VAL A 248 -13.50 9.27 -11.12
C VAL A 248 -12.04 9.53 -11.45
N HIS A 249 -11.37 10.28 -10.59
CA HIS A 249 -9.92 10.33 -10.50
C HIS A 249 -9.47 9.66 -9.20
N TYR A 250 -8.70 8.58 -9.31
CA TYR A 250 -8.10 7.89 -8.19
C TYR A 250 -6.58 8.04 -8.22
N VAL A 251 -6.01 8.38 -7.06
CA VAL A 251 -4.56 8.57 -6.86
C VAL A 251 -4.09 7.57 -5.83
N GLU A 252 -3.05 6.84 -6.16
CA GLU A 252 -2.43 5.83 -5.31
C GLU A 252 -0.98 6.19 -5.03
N GLY A 253 -0.61 6.25 -3.77
CA GLY A 253 0.77 6.46 -3.31
C GLY A 253 1.31 5.21 -2.62
N CYS A 254 2.42 4.66 -3.13
CA CYS A 254 3.06 3.47 -2.57
C CYS A 254 4.48 3.80 -2.13
N THR A 255 4.84 3.45 -0.88
CA THR A 255 6.17 3.72 -0.33
C THR A 255 6.69 2.55 0.51
N ALA A 256 8.00 2.34 0.48
CA ALA A 256 8.71 1.47 1.42
C ALA A 256 10.06 2.07 1.78
N PRO A 257 10.54 1.91 3.03
CA PRO A 257 11.87 2.32 3.43
C PRO A 257 12.93 1.36 2.86
N ILE A 258 14.20 1.68 3.13
CA ILE A 258 15.33 0.81 2.78
C ILE A 258 15.49 -0.23 3.88
N TYR A 259 15.46 -1.52 3.50
CA TYR A 259 15.73 -2.66 4.39
C TYR A 259 17.10 -3.28 4.08
N LYS A 260 17.53 -4.18 4.95
CA LYS A 260 18.74 -5.00 4.71
C LYS A 260 18.46 -6.20 3.81
N SER A 261 17.19 -6.64 3.75
CA SER A 261 16.72 -7.73 2.92
C SER A 261 15.77 -7.20 1.83
N ASP A 262 15.60 -8.00 0.78
CA ASP A 262 14.67 -7.69 -0.30
C ASP A 262 13.22 -7.84 0.17
N SER A 263 12.36 -6.95 -0.31
CA SER A 263 10.91 -6.97 -0.07
C SER A 263 10.15 -7.18 -1.39
N LEU A 264 8.95 -7.76 -1.30
CA LEU A 264 8.10 -8.02 -2.46
C LEU A 264 6.80 -7.21 -2.38
N HIS A 265 6.59 -6.35 -3.37
CA HIS A 265 5.30 -5.72 -3.63
C HIS A 265 4.67 -6.35 -4.86
N SER A 266 3.56 -7.04 -4.69
CA SER A 266 2.85 -7.71 -5.79
C SER A 266 1.35 -7.43 -5.73
N ALA A 267 0.98 -6.23 -6.16
CA ALA A 267 -0.41 -5.77 -6.20
C ALA A 267 -1.12 -6.14 -7.50
N VAL A 268 -2.44 -6.11 -7.45
CA VAL A 268 -3.30 -6.19 -8.64
C VAL A 268 -4.31 -5.06 -8.63
N VAL A 269 -4.42 -4.36 -9.75
CA VAL A 269 -5.41 -3.29 -9.95
C VAL A 269 -6.31 -3.65 -11.13
N GLU A 270 -7.60 -3.78 -10.88
CA GLU A 270 -8.61 -4.01 -11.91
C GLU A 270 -9.48 -2.76 -12.07
N ILE A 271 -9.61 -2.28 -13.30
CA ILE A 271 -10.43 -1.10 -13.62
C ILE A 271 -11.47 -1.48 -14.66
N VAL A 272 -12.74 -1.43 -14.26
CA VAL A 272 -13.89 -1.70 -15.12
C VAL A 272 -14.58 -0.39 -15.43
N VAL A 273 -14.58 0.02 -16.70
CA VAL A 273 -15.21 1.26 -17.16
C VAL A 273 -16.32 0.94 -18.12
N LYS A 274 -17.57 1.24 -17.76
CA LYS A 274 -18.74 1.00 -18.60
C LYS A 274 -18.91 2.09 -19.66
N LYS A 275 -19.89 1.96 -20.53
CA LYS A 275 -20.12 2.85 -21.67
C LYS A 275 -20.18 4.33 -21.25
N GLY A 276 -19.38 5.16 -21.94
CA GLY A 276 -19.30 6.61 -21.68
C GLY A 276 -18.59 6.99 -20.37
N GLY A 277 -18.30 6.03 -19.51
CA GLY A 277 -17.55 6.25 -18.27
C GLY A 277 -16.10 6.63 -18.50
N ARG A 278 -15.45 7.24 -17.52
CA ARG A 278 -14.04 7.60 -17.54
C ARG A 278 -13.39 7.39 -16.18
N CYS A 279 -12.21 6.79 -16.17
CA CYS A 279 -11.35 6.67 -15.00
C CYS A 279 -10.01 7.32 -15.27
N ARG A 280 -9.58 8.23 -14.41
CA ARG A 280 -8.20 8.67 -14.32
C ARG A 280 -7.54 7.96 -13.15
N TYR A 281 -6.55 7.11 -13.44
CA TYR A 281 -5.75 6.43 -12.43
C TYR A 281 -4.34 7.01 -12.42
N THR A 282 -3.90 7.48 -11.27
CA THR A 282 -2.57 8.02 -11.06
C THR A 282 -1.88 7.24 -9.95
N THR A 283 -0.69 6.73 -10.19
CA THR A 283 0.13 6.06 -9.18
C THR A 283 1.43 6.81 -8.96
N ILE A 284 1.81 6.98 -7.70
CA ILE A 284 3.07 7.57 -7.26
C ILE A 284 3.83 6.46 -6.54
N GLN A 285 4.94 6.03 -7.13
CA GLN A 285 5.74 4.92 -6.65
C GLN A 285 7.07 5.44 -6.11
N ASN A 286 7.33 5.24 -4.83
CA ASN A 286 8.57 5.66 -4.19
C ASN A 286 9.15 4.49 -3.38
N TRP A 287 9.84 3.60 -4.10
CA TRP A 287 10.42 2.36 -3.58
C TRP A 287 11.92 2.49 -3.42
N SER A 288 12.48 1.87 -2.39
CA SER A 288 13.91 1.61 -2.29
C SER A 288 14.36 0.57 -3.35
N ASN A 289 15.66 0.55 -3.65
CA ASN A 289 16.23 -0.28 -4.73
C ASN A 289 16.14 -1.80 -4.45
N ASN A 290 15.86 -2.21 -3.21
CA ASN A 290 15.73 -3.59 -2.79
C ASN A 290 14.26 -4.05 -2.69
N VAL A 291 13.34 -3.42 -3.40
CA VAL A 291 11.94 -3.85 -3.52
C VAL A 291 11.68 -4.41 -4.91
N TYR A 292 11.26 -5.68 -4.98
CA TYR A 292 10.65 -6.24 -6.18
C TYR A 292 9.23 -5.68 -6.31
N ASN A 293 9.06 -4.71 -7.20
CA ASN A 293 7.76 -4.07 -7.44
C ASN A 293 7.09 -4.71 -8.67
N LEU A 294 6.24 -5.70 -8.45
CA LEU A 294 5.64 -6.57 -9.47
C LEU A 294 4.11 -6.42 -9.48
N VAL A 295 3.66 -5.27 -9.97
CA VAL A 295 2.23 -4.92 -10.02
C VAL A 295 1.64 -5.26 -11.38
N THR A 296 0.45 -5.88 -11.38
CA THR A 296 -0.37 -6.14 -12.59
C THR A 296 -1.57 -5.19 -12.61
N LYS A 297 -1.73 -4.43 -13.68
CA LYS A 297 -2.81 -3.46 -13.83
C LYS A 297 -3.54 -3.65 -15.15
#